data_7e857d27f7e5ebdc319ecf8fefd914aa
#
_entry.id   7e857d27f7e5ebdc319ecf8fefd914aa
#
_cell.length_a   1.000
_cell.length_b   1.000
_cell.length_c   1.000
_cell.angle_alpha   90.00
_cell.angle_beta   90.00
_cell.angle_gamma   90.00
#
_symmetry.space_group_name_H-M   'P 1'
#
loop_
_entity.id
_entity.type
_entity.pdbx_description
1 polymer ?
#
loop_
_entity_poly.entity_id
_entity_poly.type
_entity_poly.pdbx_seq_one_letter_code
_entity_poly.pdbx_strand_id
1 'polypeptide(L)'
;HGYMYTGFQPQITYTTPALGGFSASAGIFDPNKFAGDETKDPGFQAMANYDWASGAAKGSLWAGAIHQRTSGAGSFNASGFELGAKIGIGAFEAVAYGFDASGLGLSTVGALYLSPFGKTDGKGYFVQTTYTVGKTKFGINFGENRDSGGALADTNKFRSATVGVYHSLNKYITLVGEYNQEKGDGDDLFAGDLKTRTISVGGILMF
;
A
#
# COMPACT_ATOMS: atom_id res chain seq x y z
N HIS A 1 2.49 -3.78 5.49
CA HIS A 1 1.06 -3.54 5.66
C HIS A 1 0.79 -2.04 5.86
N GLY A 2 -0.49 -1.66 5.88
CA GLY A 2 -0.91 -0.28 5.99
C GLY A 2 -1.13 0.42 4.65
N TYR A 3 -1.05 -0.30 3.55
CA TYR A 3 -1.28 0.25 2.20
C TYR A 3 -2.25 -0.63 1.40
N MET A 4 -2.86 -0.03 0.38
CA MET A 4 -3.68 -0.72 -0.59
C MET A 4 -2.77 -1.48 -1.56
N TYR A 5 -2.87 -2.81 -1.57
CA TYR A 5 -1.99 -3.65 -2.38
C TYR A 5 -2.26 -3.47 -3.88
N THR A 6 -1.23 -3.62 -4.68
CA THR A 6 -1.31 -3.45 -6.14
C THR A 6 -2.08 -4.59 -6.81
N GLY A 7 -3.06 -4.27 -7.66
CA GLY A 7 -3.65 -5.22 -8.60
C GLY A 7 -2.83 -5.25 -9.90
N PHE A 8 -2.39 -6.44 -10.31
CA PHE A 8 -1.68 -6.63 -11.58
C PHE A 8 -2.68 -6.97 -12.67
N GLN A 9 -2.98 -6.00 -13.54
CA GLN A 9 -3.97 -6.14 -14.59
C GLN A 9 -3.59 -5.36 -15.85
N PRO A 10 -4.08 -5.75 -17.04
CA PRO A 10 -3.87 -4.98 -18.25
C PRO A 10 -4.41 -3.56 -18.09
N GLN A 11 -3.62 -2.55 -18.47
CA GLN A 11 -4.01 -1.15 -18.31
C GLN A 11 -3.38 -0.26 -19.39
N ILE A 12 -4.04 0.87 -19.65
CA ILE A 12 -3.49 1.98 -20.42
C ILE A 12 -3.54 3.21 -19.53
N THR A 13 -2.36 3.76 -19.22
CA THR A 13 -2.23 4.90 -18.33
C THR A 13 -1.41 5.99 -19.01
N TYR A 14 -1.90 7.22 -18.99
CA TYR A 14 -1.16 8.40 -19.39
C TYR A 14 -0.66 9.15 -18.16
N THR A 15 0.60 9.56 -18.18
CA THR A 15 1.21 10.39 -17.15
C THR A 15 1.68 11.69 -17.78
N THR A 16 1.30 12.81 -17.19
CA THR A 16 1.75 14.14 -17.66
C THR A 16 3.26 14.32 -17.41
N PRO A 17 3.95 15.12 -18.23
CA PRO A 17 5.23 15.66 -17.82
C PRO A 17 5.13 16.40 -16.49
N ALA A 18 6.19 16.36 -15.68
CA ALA A 18 6.26 17.14 -14.46
C ALA A 18 6.36 18.64 -14.78
N LEU A 19 5.51 19.46 -14.19
CA LEU A 19 5.51 20.91 -14.33
C LEU A 19 5.48 21.56 -12.95
N GLY A 20 6.55 22.27 -12.60
CA GLY A 20 6.66 22.95 -11.30
C GLY A 20 6.58 21.97 -10.11
N GLY A 21 7.06 20.72 -10.28
CA GLY A 21 6.95 19.66 -9.29
C GLY A 21 5.64 18.88 -9.32
N PHE A 22 4.62 19.34 -10.04
CA PHE A 22 3.34 18.66 -10.17
C PHE A 22 3.34 17.70 -11.36
N SER A 23 2.81 16.49 -11.16
CA SER A 23 2.48 15.53 -12.22
C SER A 23 1.16 14.81 -11.88
N ALA A 24 0.48 14.34 -12.91
CA ALA A 24 -0.76 13.57 -12.76
C ALA A 24 -0.77 12.39 -13.73
N SER A 25 -1.43 11.31 -13.34
CA SER A 25 -1.71 10.19 -14.23
C SER A 25 -3.17 9.83 -14.18
N ALA A 26 -3.68 9.34 -15.32
CA ALA A 26 -5.03 8.77 -15.41
C ALA A 26 -5.00 7.58 -16.37
N GLY A 27 -5.75 6.56 -16.07
CA GLY A 27 -5.77 5.33 -16.85
C GLY A 27 -7.08 4.56 -16.75
N ILE A 28 -7.22 3.66 -17.70
CA ILE A 28 -8.26 2.62 -17.73
C ILE A 28 -7.60 1.27 -17.57
N PHE A 29 -8.29 0.34 -16.93
CA PHE A 29 -7.79 -1.01 -16.71
C PHE A 29 -8.89 -2.06 -16.88
N ASP A 30 -8.48 -3.31 -17.14
CA ASP A 30 -9.38 -4.46 -17.14
C ASP A 30 -9.68 -4.84 -15.68
N PRO A 31 -10.94 -4.67 -15.19
CA PRO A 31 -11.26 -4.90 -13.80
C PRO A 31 -11.06 -6.35 -13.38
N ASN A 32 -10.46 -6.56 -12.22
CA ASN A 32 -10.44 -7.87 -11.59
C ASN A 32 -11.86 -8.26 -11.15
N LYS A 33 -12.16 -9.54 -11.28
CA LYS A 33 -13.45 -10.13 -10.95
C LYS A 33 -13.29 -11.43 -10.19
N PHE A 34 -14.24 -11.74 -9.33
CA PHE A 34 -14.35 -13.05 -8.71
C PHE A 34 -14.88 -14.07 -9.72
N ALA A 35 -14.62 -15.35 -9.51
CA ALA A 35 -15.11 -16.40 -10.41
C ALA A 35 -16.63 -16.35 -10.49
N GLY A 36 -17.18 -16.27 -11.72
CA GLY A 36 -18.61 -16.15 -11.98
C GLY A 36 -19.14 -14.71 -12.10
N ASP A 37 -18.31 -13.71 -11.83
CA ASP A 37 -18.66 -12.30 -12.10
C ASP A 37 -18.26 -11.90 -13.53
N GLU A 38 -18.94 -10.90 -14.05
CA GLU A 38 -18.62 -10.26 -15.32
C GLU A 38 -18.29 -8.79 -15.10
N THR A 39 -17.43 -8.24 -15.92
CA THR A 39 -17.17 -6.80 -16.01
C THR A 39 -17.46 -6.35 -17.43
N LYS A 40 -18.37 -5.37 -17.58
CA LYS A 40 -18.75 -4.84 -18.92
C LYS A 40 -18.04 -3.52 -19.21
N ASP A 41 -17.65 -2.81 -18.17
CA ASP A 41 -17.03 -1.49 -18.26
C ASP A 41 -15.58 -1.58 -17.78
N PRO A 42 -14.64 -0.79 -18.36
CA PRO A 42 -13.29 -0.69 -17.83
C PRO A 42 -13.28 -0.04 -16.45
N GLY A 43 -12.29 -0.38 -15.63
CA GLY A 43 -11.99 0.35 -14.43
C GLY A 43 -11.25 1.64 -14.75
N PHE A 44 -11.30 2.60 -13.82
CA PHE A 44 -10.63 3.90 -13.91
C PHE A 44 -9.74 4.13 -12.73
N GLN A 45 -8.56 4.69 -12.98
CA GLN A 45 -7.63 5.10 -11.93
C GLN A 45 -7.02 6.46 -12.25
N ALA A 46 -6.70 7.22 -11.22
CA ALA A 46 -6.00 8.49 -11.34
C ALA A 46 -5.10 8.72 -10.13
N MET A 47 -3.99 9.43 -10.35
CA MET A 47 -3.06 9.85 -9.30
C MET A 47 -2.54 11.24 -9.60
N ALA A 48 -2.37 12.04 -8.57
CA ALA A 48 -1.69 13.33 -8.60
C ALA A 48 -0.50 13.30 -7.65
N ASN A 49 0.63 13.86 -8.07
CA ASN A 49 1.84 13.96 -7.28
C ASN A 49 2.35 15.40 -7.29
N TYR A 50 2.91 15.83 -6.17
CA TYR A 50 3.59 17.11 -6.05
C TYR A 50 4.91 16.93 -5.31
N ASP A 51 6.02 17.12 -6.03
CA ASP A 51 7.36 17.08 -5.50
C ASP A 51 7.89 18.50 -5.28
N TRP A 52 8.51 18.73 -4.13
CA TRP A 52 9.06 20.01 -3.77
C TRP A 52 10.45 19.89 -3.13
N ALA A 53 11.24 20.96 -3.23
CA ALA A 53 12.50 21.10 -2.54
C ALA A 53 12.69 22.56 -2.11
N SER A 54 13.14 22.77 -0.86
CA SER A 54 13.42 24.08 -0.29
C SER A 54 14.56 23.98 0.70
N GLY A 55 15.71 24.58 0.39
CA GLY A 55 16.92 24.46 1.20
C GLY A 55 17.37 23.01 1.40
N ALA A 56 17.50 22.59 2.65
CA ALA A 56 17.87 21.21 3.00
C ALA A 56 16.67 20.24 3.04
N ALA A 57 15.45 20.72 2.88
CA ALA A 57 14.23 19.94 2.92
C ALA A 57 13.73 19.61 1.51
N LYS A 58 13.23 18.39 1.33
CA LYS A 58 12.52 17.93 0.13
C LYS A 58 11.34 17.09 0.54
N GLY A 59 10.33 17.04 -0.29
CA GLY A 59 9.15 16.23 0.00
C GLY A 59 8.34 15.91 -1.24
N SER A 60 7.40 15.00 -1.04
CA SER A 60 6.40 14.59 -2.02
C SER A 60 5.05 14.49 -1.34
N LEU A 61 4.00 14.90 -2.02
CA LEU A 61 2.61 14.65 -1.67
C LEU A 61 1.98 13.88 -2.82
N TRP A 62 1.15 12.90 -2.51
CA TRP A 62 0.38 12.20 -3.56
C TRP A 62 -1.03 11.88 -3.08
N ALA A 63 -1.94 11.84 -4.02
CA ALA A 63 -3.31 11.40 -3.83
C ALA A 63 -3.73 10.55 -5.03
N GLY A 64 -4.36 9.41 -4.77
CA GLY A 64 -4.81 8.47 -5.79
C GLY A 64 -6.25 8.06 -5.58
N ALA A 65 -6.93 7.70 -6.67
CA ALA A 65 -8.27 7.15 -6.65
C ALA A 65 -8.40 6.03 -7.69
N ILE A 66 -9.22 5.03 -7.37
CA ILE A 66 -9.54 3.91 -8.25
C ILE A 66 -11.03 3.62 -8.17
N HIS A 67 -11.61 3.24 -9.31
CA HIS A 67 -13.01 2.85 -9.41
C HIS A 67 -13.19 1.73 -10.42
N GLN A 68 -13.99 0.72 -10.05
CA GLN A 68 -14.47 -0.31 -10.97
C GLN A 68 -15.90 -0.72 -10.64
N ARG A 69 -16.57 -1.33 -11.60
CA ARG A 69 -17.90 -1.94 -11.41
C ARG A 69 -17.81 -3.43 -11.70
N THR A 70 -18.25 -4.24 -10.73
CA THR A 70 -18.48 -5.66 -10.94
C THR A 70 -19.95 -5.91 -11.25
N SER A 71 -20.24 -6.91 -12.05
CA SER A 71 -21.59 -7.40 -12.36
C SER A 71 -21.64 -8.90 -12.19
N GLY A 72 -22.80 -9.46 -11.84
CA GLY A 72 -23.00 -10.86 -11.53
C GLY A 72 -23.91 -11.04 -10.33
N ALA A 73 -23.77 -12.15 -9.61
CA ALA A 73 -24.59 -12.45 -8.43
C ALA A 73 -24.42 -11.43 -7.28
N GLY A 74 -23.33 -10.67 -7.27
CA GLY A 74 -23.02 -9.61 -6.31
C GLY A 74 -22.58 -8.32 -7.02
N SER A 75 -23.45 -7.74 -7.87
CA SER A 75 -23.14 -6.49 -8.57
C SER A 75 -22.95 -5.32 -7.60
N PHE A 76 -21.77 -4.70 -7.61
CA PHE A 76 -21.48 -3.50 -6.81
C PHE A 76 -20.40 -2.62 -7.44
N ASN A 77 -20.37 -1.36 -7.03
CA ASN A 77 -19.27 -0.45 -7.34
C ASN A 77 -18.17 -0.62 -6.28
N ALA A 78 -16.95 -0.79 -6.75
CA ALA A 78 -15.75 -0.79 -5.94
C ALA A 78 -14.98 0.49 -6.16
N SER A 79 -14.51 1.12 -5.09
CA SER A 79 -13.73 2.36 -5.17
C SER A 79 -12.73 2.44 -4.01
N GLY A 80 -11.65 3.15 -4.24
CA GLY A 80 -10.65 3.45 -3.22
C GLY A 80 -10.04 4.82 -3.43
N PHE A 81 -9.60 5.39 -2.34
CA PHE A 81 -8.86 6.65 -2.29
C PHE A 81 -7.63 6.48 -1.40
N GLU A 82 -6.53 7.06 -1.81
CA GLU A 82 -5.29 7.07 -1.03
C GLU A 82 -4.68 8.46 -0.96
N LEU A 83 -3.97 8.71 0.13
CA LEU A 83 -3.20 9.94 0.35
C LEU A 83 -1.88 9.59 1.02
N GLY A 84 -0.80 10.23 0.58
CA GLY A 84 0.49 10.06 1.21
C GLY A 84 1.34 11.31 1.16
N ALA A 85 2.29 11.35 2.07
CA ALA A 85 3.28 12.41 2.20
C ALA A 85 4.64 11.84 2.57
N LYS A 86 5.68 12.41 1.99
CA LYS A 86 7.08 12.12 2.31
C LYS A 86 7.81 13.43 2.56
N ILE A 87 8.66 13.46 3.58
CA ILE A 87 9.56 14.59 3.86
C ILE A 87 10.96 14.06 4.16
N GLY A 88 11.98 14.71 3.62
CA GLY A 88 13.38 14.45 3.91
C GLY A 88 14.07 15.75 4.35
N ILE A 89 14.81 15.71 5.45
CA ILE A 89 15.59 16.84 5.97
C ILE A 89 16.96 16.31 6.39
N GLY A 90 17.98 16.65 5.63
CA GLY A 90 19.34 16.14 5.88
C GLY A 90 19.38 14.60 5.82
N ALA A 91 19.76 13.98 6.93
CA ALA A 91 19.85 12.52 7.08
C ALA A 91 18.52 11.85 7.46
N PHE A 92 17.51 12.61 7.82
CA PHE A 92 16.18 12.12 8.25
C PHE A 92 15.19 12.10 7.10
N GLU A 93 14.40 11.03 7.01
CA GLU A 93 13.26 10.91 6.11
C GLU A 93 12.07 10.33 6.84
N ALA A 94 10.87 10.86 6.60
CA ALA A 94 9.61 10.33 7.10
C ALA A 94 8.60 10.19 5.97
N VAL A 95 7.75 9.16 6.08
CA VAL A 95 6.63 8.88 5.17
C VAL A 95 5.41 8.60 6.01
N ALA A 96 4.27 9.14 5.60
CA ALA A 96 2.95 8.78 6.09
C ALA A 96 2.02 8.52 4.91
N TYR A 97 1.18 7.51 5.03
CA TYR A 97 0.25 7.09 3.99
C TYR A 97 -1.02 6.55 4.64
N GLY A 98 -2.16 6.74 3.99
CA GLY A 98 -3.43 6.14 4.37
C GLY A 98 -4.34 5.94 3.18
N PHE A 99 -5.28 5.01 3.30
CA PHE A 99 -6.29 4.73 2.31
C PHE A 99 -7.65 4.36 2.93
N ASP A 100 -8.70 4.56 2.15
CA ASP A 100 -10.07 4.12 2.40
C ASP A 100 -10.62 3.49 1.12
N ALA A 101 -11.16 2.28 1.21
CA ALA A 101 -11.62 1.52 0.07
C ALA A 101 -12.92 0.77 0.38
N SER A 102 -13.78 0.64 -0.62
CA SER A 102 -15.02 -0.13 -0.53
C SER A 102 -15.13 -1.04 -1.75
N GLY A 103 -15.33 -2.32 -1.53
CA GLY A 103 -15.46 -3.33 -2.59
C GLY A 103 -14.16 -3.72 -3.29
N LEU A 104 -13.01 -3.25 -2.83
CA LEU A 104 -11.70 -3.59 -3.41
C LEU A 104 -11.05 -4.84 -2.83
N GLY A 105 -11.78 -5.69 -2.11
CA GLY A 105 -11.28 -6.96 -1.56
C GLY A 105 -10.81 -6.84 -0.11
N LEU A 106 -9.88 -7.73 0.26
CA LEU A 106 -9.41 -7.88 1.64
C LEU A 106 -8.00 -7.31 1.80
N SER A 107 -7.92 -6.12 2.36
CA SER A 107 -6.65 -5.39 2.52
C SER A 107 -5.73 -6.02 3.57
N THR A 108 -6.29 -6.69 4.59
CA THR A 108 -5.55 -7.33 5.68
C THR A 108 -4.70 -8.51 5.21
N VAL A 109 -5.13 -9.20 4.15
CA VAL A 109 -4.40 -10.33 3.55
C VAL A 109 -3.80 -10.00 2.18
N GLY A 110 -3.85 -8.73 1.76
CA GLY A 110 -3.32 -8.29 0.48
C GLY A 110 -4.07 -8.83 -0.74
N ALA A 111 -5.33 -9.24 -0.57
CA ALA A 111 -6.17 -9.79 -1.63
C ALA A 111 -7.10 -8.71 -2.19
N LEU A 112 -6.55 -7.83 -3.06
CA LEU A 112 -7.35 -6.84 -3.76
C LEU A 112 -8.24 -7.48 -4.81
N TYR A 113 -9.46 -6.95 -4.91
CA TYR A 113 -10.53 -7.36 -5.85
C TYR A 113 -11.09 -8.76 -5.66
N LEU A 114 -10.54 -9.52 -4.71
CA LEU A 114 -10.94 -10.90 -4.46
C LEU A 114 -11.43 -11.03 -3.02
N SER A 115 -12.72 -11.02 -2.82
CA SER A 115 -13.33 -11.25 -1.52
C SER A 115 -14.48 -12.25 -1.63
N PRO A 116 -14.39 -13.42 -0.98
CA PRO A 116 -15.52 -14.35 -0.89
C PRO A 116 -16.64 -13.81 0.00
N PHE A 117 -16.42 -12.70 0.69
CA PHE A 117 -17.39 -12.04 1.58
C PHE A 117 -18.20 -10.94 0.89
N GLY A 118 -18.11 -10.82 -0.44
CA GLY A 118 -18.81 -9.79 -1.22
C GLY A 118 -18.17 -8.41 -1.05
N LYS A 119 -18.99 -7.36 -0.99
CA LYS A 119 -18.52 -5.98 -0.87
C LYS A 119 -18.02 -5.69 0.55
N THR A 120 -16.72 -5.75 0.75
CA THR A 120 -16.05 -5.40 2.01
C THR A 120 -15.49 -3.99 1.98
N ASP A 121 -15.38 -3.35 3.13
CA ASP A 121 -14.73 -2.04 3.31
C ASP A 121 -13.34 -2.25 3.90
N GLY A 122 -12.32 -1.68 3.28
CA GLY A 122 -10.93 -1.76 3.67
C GLY A 122 -10.37 -0.38 4.02
N LYS A 123 -9.63 -0.28 5.13
CA LYS A 123 -8.91 0.93 5.53
C LYS A 123 -7.53 0.57 6.01
N GLY A 124 -6.59 1.48 5.80
CA GLY A 124 -5.26 1.25 6.34
C GLY A 124 -4.41 2.50 6.34
N TYR A 125 -3.33 2.42 7.09
CA TYR A 125 -2.31 3.46 7.13
C TYR A 125 -0.96 2.87 7.48
N PHE A 126 0.11 3.54 7.08
CA PHE A 126 1.43 3.31 7.64
C PHE A 126 2.17 4.62 7.89
N VAL A 127 3.10 4.55 8.81
CA VAL A 127 4.11 5.58 9.05
C VAL A 127 5.49 4.93 9.07
N GLN A 128 6.45 5.60 8.47
CA GLN A 128 7.82 5.13 8.40
C GLN A 128 8.78 6.30 8.65
N THR A 129 9.84 6.05 9.38
CA THR A 129 10.94 7.00 9.51
C THR A 129 12.26 6.30 9.26
N THR A 130 13.21 7.02 8.65
CA THR A 130 14.58 6.55 8.49
C THR A 130 15.58 7.62 8.86
N TYR A 131 16.74 7.18 9.35
CA TYR A 131 17.87 8.03 9.64
C TYR A 131 19.17 7.42 9.10
N THR A 132 19.94 8.20 8.36
CA THR A 132 21.16 7.72 7.70
C THR A 132 22.41 8.28 8.35
N VAL A 133 23.32 7.40 8.76
CA VAL A 133 24.64 7.74 9.31
C VAL A 133 25.73 7.12 8.44
N GLY A 134 26.44 7.92 7.69
CA GLY A 134 27.44 7.44 6.74
C GLY A 134 26.82 6.49 5.71
N LYS A 135 27.23 5.22 5.74
CA LYS A 135 26.73 4.18 4.82
C LYS A 135 25.59 3.35 5.42
N THR A 136 25.13 3.66 6.64
CA THR A 136 24.11 2.88 7.34
C THR A 136 22.83 3.67 7.49
N LYS A 137 21.71 3.08 7.04
CA LYS A 137 20.37 3.60 7.23
C LYS A 137 19.65 2.75 8.28
N PHE A 138 19.08 3.40 9.28
CA PHE A 138 18.18 2.80 10.27
C PHE A 138 16.76 3.16 9.89
N GLY A 139 15.82 2.22 10.04
CA GLY A 139 14.42 2.42 9.70
C GLY A 139 13.49 1.85 10.75
N ILE A 140 12.35 2.52 10.94
CA ILE A 140 11.21 2.03 11.73
C ILE A 140 9.96 2.24 10.89
N ASN A 141 9.13 1.20 10.81
CA ASN A 141 7.84 1.24 10.15
C ASN A 141 6.77 0.68 11.07
N PHE A 142 5.58 1.27 11.02
CA PHE A 142 4.35 0.71 11.59
C PHE A 142 3.21 0.88 10.59
N GLY A 143 2.41 -0.17 10.39
CA GLY A 143 1.24 -0.16 9.52
C GLY A 143 0.09 -1.01 10.05
N GLU A 144 -1.13 -0.61 9.71
CA GLU A 144 -2.36 -1.33 10.04
C GLU A 144 -3.30 -1.35 8.84
N ASN A 145 -3.90 -2.50 8.59
CA ASN A 145 -5.05 -2.68 7.69
C ASN A 145 -6.24 -3.19 8.49
N ARG A 146 -7.44 -2.79 8.08
CA ARG A 146 -8.73 -3.26 8.63
C ARG A 146 -9.68 -3.56 7.48
N ASP A 147 -10.38 -4.69 7.60
CA ASP A 147 -11.47 -5.06 6.71
C ASP A 147 -12.72 -5.30 7.52
N SER A 148 -13.88 -4.84 7.01
CA SER A 148 -15.19 -4.96 7.62
C SER A 148 -16.30 -5.00 6.58
N GLY A 149 -17.52 -5.27 6.98
CA GLY A 149 -18.66 -5.27 6.08
C GLY A 149 -18.75 -6.48 5.16
N GLY A 150 -19.66 -6.46 4.20
CA GLY A 150 -19.99 -7.63 3.40
C GLY A 150 -20.56 -8.74 4.28
N ALA A 151 -20.07 -9.97 4.08
CA ALA A 151 -20.42 -11.14 4.89
C ALA A 151 -19.40 -11.44 6.01
N LEU A 152 -18.48 -10.51 6.30
CA LEU A 152 -17.59 -10.62 7.46
C LEU A 152 -18.42 -10.48 8.74
N ALA A 153 -18.25 -11.39 9.70
CA ALA A 153 -18.91 -11.36 10.99
C ALA A 153 -18.36 -10.24 11.87
N ASP A 154 -17.04 -9.99 11.77
CA ASP A 154 -16.31 -9.03 12.59
C ASP A 154 -15.41 -8.11 11.76
N THR A 155 -14.82 -7.12 12.42
CA THR A 155 -13.73 -6.31 11.86
C THR A 155 -12.41 -7.07 12.00
N ASN A 156 -11.86 -7.47 10.88
CA ASN A 156 -10.52 -8.09 10.82
C ASN A 156 -9.44 -7.01 10.76
N LYS A 157 -8.36 -7.17 11.52
CA LYS A 157 -7.25 -6.22 11.59
C LYS A 157 -5.93 -6.94 11.41
N PHE A 158 -5.03 -6.32 10.68
CA PHE A 158 -3.65 -6.77 10.58
C PHE A 158 -2.69 -5.62 10.82
N ARG A 159 -1.75 -5.82 11.73
CA ARG A 159 -0.75 -4.81 12.13
C ARG A 159 0.65 -5.37 11.92
N SER A 160 1.54 -4.52 11.47
CA SER A 160 2.96 -4.85 11.31
C SER A 160 3.82 -3.73 11.88
N ALA A 161 4.84 -4.09 12.63
CA ALA A 161 5.88 -3.19 13.11
C ALA A 161 7.24 -3.76 12.72
N THR A 162 8.07 -2.96 12.04
CA THR A 162 9.39 -3.37 11.55
C THR A 162 10.45 -2.37 12.02
N VAL A 163 11.57 -2.89 12.49
CA VAL A 163 12.82 -2.12 12.65
C VAL A 163 13.88 -2.75 11.75
N GLY A 164 14.65 -1.91 11.05
CA GLY A 164 15.61 -2.37 10.07
C GLY A 164 16.91 -1.58 10.07
N VAL A 165 17.97 -2.27 9.67
CA VAL A 165 19.30 -1.70 9.43
C VAL A 165 19.76 -2.09 8.04
N TYR A 166 20.18 -1.10 7.26
CA TYR A 166 20.61 -1.24 5.87
C TYR A 166 22.00 -0.64 5.73
N HIS A 167 23.02 -1.48 5.46
CA HIS A 167 24.40 -1.03 5.33
C HIS A 167 24.92 -1.20 3.92
N SER A 168 25.20 -0.08 3.24
CA SER A 168 25.76 -0.09 1.89
C SER A 168 27.26 -0.36 1.95
N LEU A 169 27.71 -1.55 1.57
CA LEU A 169 29.13 -1.88 1.42
C LEU A 169 29.75 -1.03 0.31
N ASN A 170 29.08 -0.96 -0.82
CA ASN A 170 29.44 -0.15 -1.99
C ASN A 170 28.17 0.22 -2.77
N LYS A 171 28.31 0.81 -3.97
CA LYS A 171 27.16 1.22 -4.80
C LYS A 171 26.31 0.08 -5.34
N TYR A 172 26.79 -1.17 -5.25
CA TYR A 172 26.11 -2.35 -5.79
C TYR A 172 25.54 -3.26 -4.69
N ILE A 173 26.06 -3.23 -3.46
CA ILE A 173 25.72 -4.19 -2.43
C ILE A 173 25.27 -3.46 -1.16
N THR A 174 24.07 -3.76 -0.71
CA THR A 174 23.54 -3.33 0.60
C THR A 174 23.18 -4.56 1.43
N LEU A 175 23.76 -4.67 2.62
CA LEU A 175 23.37 -5.67 3.61
C LEU A 175 22.12 -5.19 4.35
N VAL A 176 21.22 -6.12 4.65
CA VAL A 176 19.93 -5.87 5.30
C VAL A 176 19.77 -6.75 6.52
N GLY A 177 19.35 -6.16 7.63
CA GLY A 177 18.88 -6.87 8.81
C GLY A 177 17.58 -6.25 9.30
N GLU A 178 16.54 -7.06 9.50
CA GLU A 178 15.22 -6.58 9.93
C GLU A 178 14.65 -7.47 11.03
N TYR A 179 13.93 -6.85 11.96
CA TYR A 179 13.02 -7.51 12.87
C TYR A 179 11.61 -7.02 12.60
N ASN A 180 10.71 -7.95 12.36
CA ASN A 180 9.30 -7.69 12.11
C ASN A 180 8.45 -8.39 13.16
N GLN A 181 7.41 -7.70 13.66
CA GLN A 181 6.34 -8.27 14.47
C GLN A 181 5.01 -7.98 13.78
N GLU A 182 4.23 -9.04 13.58
CA GLU A 182 2.90 -8.98 12.97
C GLU A 182 1.85 -9.49 13.95
N LYS A 183 0.65 -8.91 13.86
CA LYS A 183 -0.54 -9.34 14.57
C LYS A 183 -1.75 -9.28 13.64
N GLY A 184 -2.50 -10.38 13.59
CA GLY A 184 -3.81 -10.46 12.98
C GLY A 184 -4.86 -10.68 14.06
N ASP A 185 -5.94 -9.90 14.05
CA ASP A 185 -7.10 -10.03 14.94
C ASP A 185 -8.35 -10.21 14.05
N GLY A 186 -9.26 -11.09 14.41
CA GLY A 186 -10.54 -11.33 13.72
C GLY A 186 -10.74 -12.80 13.34
N ASP A 187 -11.93 -13.32 13.60
CA ASP A 187 -12.20 -14.76 13.45
C ASP A 187 -12.38 -15.21 12.00
N ASP A 188 -12.81 -14.31 11.11
CA ASP A 188 -13.06 -14.66 9.71
C ASP A 188 -11.80 -14.98 8.93
N LEU A 189 -10.70 -14.26 9.19
CA LEU A 189 -9.47 -14.34 8.39
C LEU A 189 -8.29 -14.95 9.15
N PHE A 190 -8.26 -14.89 10.47
CA PHE A 190 -7.11 -15.29 11.28
C PHE A 190 -7.38 -16.45 12.24
N ALA A 191 -8.61 -16.96 12.32
CA ALA A 191 -9.04 -18.04 13.24
C ALA A 191 -8.62 -17.77 14.71
N GLY A 192 -8.79 -16.51 15.14
CA GLY A 192 -8.33 -15.98 16.40
C GLY A 192 -7.10 -15.07 16.25
N ASP A 193 -6.40 -14.83 17.35
CA ASP A 193 -5.24 -13.94 17.37
C ASP A 193 -3.99 -14.58 16.74
N LEU A 194 -3.59 -14.08 15.58
CA LEU A 194 -2.29 -14.43 14.96
C LEU A 194 -1.20 -13.49 15.47
N LYS A 195 -0.06 -14.05 15.88
CA LYS A 195 1.14 -13.28 16.22
C LYS A 195 2.37 -13.95 15.65
N THR A 196 3.06 -13.22 14.78
CA THR A 196 4.31 -13.67 14.16
C THR A 196 5.45 -12.71 14.50
N ARG A 197 6.65 -13.26 14.69
CA ARG A 197 7.90 -12.51 14.85
C ARG A 197 8.93 -13.09 13.92
N THR A 198 9.56 -12.24 13.12
CA THR A 198 10.51 -12.65 12.09
C THR A 198 11.79 -11.84 12.21
N ILE A 199 12.92 -12.52 12.14
CA ILE A 199 14.24 -11.90 11.92
C ILE A 199 14.66 -12.25 10.51
N SER A 200 14.96 -11.26 9.71
CA SER A 200 15.42 -11.41 8.34
C SER A 200 16.81 -10.82 8.18
N VAL A 201 17.69 -11.54 7.50
CA VAL A 201 19.01 -11.06 7.08
C VAL A 201 19.18 -11.34 5.60
N GLY A 202 19.77 -10.41 4.86
CA GLY A 202 19.91 -10.54 3.42
C GLY A 202 20.83 -9.51 2.80
N GLY A 203 20.92 -9.55 1.48
CA GLY A 203 21.65 -8.58 0.68
C GLY A 203 20.84 -8.15 -0.53
N ILE A 204 20.92 -6.87 -0.87
CA ILE A 204 20.37 -6.30 -2.10
C ILE A 204 21.53 -6.09 -3.05
N LEU A 205 21.46 -6.68 -4.24
CA LEU A 205 22.41 -6.48 -5.33
C LEU A 205 21.74 -5.61 -6.41
N MET A 206 22.40 -4.51 -6.76
CA MET A 206 22.00 -3.59 -7.84
C MET A 206 23.02 -3.70 -9.01
N PHE A 207 22.56 -3.89 -10.23
CA PHE A 207 23.38 -4.05 -11.45
C PHE A 207 22.81 -3.24 -12.62
#